data_b061f5ebfccb637b5d461b410bf1de54
#
_entry.id   b061f5ebfccb637b5d461b410bf1de54
#
_cell.length_a   1.000
_cell.length_b   1.000
_cell.length_c   1.000
_cell.angle_alpha   90.00
_cell.angle_beta   90.00
_cell.angle_gamma   90.00
#
_symmetry.space_group_name_H-M   'P 1'
#
loop_
_entity.id
_entity.type
_entity.pdbx_description
1 polymer ?
#
loop_
_entity_poly.entity_id
_entity_poly.type
_entity_poly.pdbx_seq_one_letter_code
_entity_poly.pdbx_strand_id
1 'polypeptide(L)'
;MKKILAILLIIAMSVFSFAGCAKEQPGAQNPGTEQQKEEPKNEEPKNEEPKEELPLAEGAVKTGLAVVSSIEKSKDAGERDGSAQTDSVIVAVTVDKDGKIVQTIIDTAQTQIGFSKDGKILPDLNTVFKSKQELKEEYGMGKASTIDKEWYEQANALAEYVKGKTVEEVKGIAVDESGITTEADLISSVTIKINPYKEAIEKAVANAHNLGSDASDKLGLGVVTTISKSKDATADAEGLAQAYTTYTAATFDADGKISSAIIDASQSNVNFDATGKITSDLTVAPITKVELGEGYGMKKASAIGKEWYEQADAFAAYAVGKTIEEIKGISVDESGHATEEDLISSVTVGIEDFQSNFEKAFVSANR
;
A
#
# COMPACT_ATOMS: atom_id res chain seq x y z
N MET A 1 28.92 -46.38 33.92
CA MET A 1 29.48 -47.60 33.25
C MET A 1 29.12 -47.49 31.78
N LYS A 2 30.10 -47.15 30.92
CA LYS A 2 30.63 -47.89 29.77
C LYS A 2 29.54 -48.15 28.66
N LYS A 3 29.67 -47.80 27.37
CA LYS A 3 30.79 -47.62 26.39
C LYS A 3 30.13 -46.98 25.13
N ILE A 4 30.58 -45.93 24.52
CA ILE A 4 31.44 -45.75 23.34
C ILE A 4 31.35 -46.90 22.30
N LEU A 5 30.91 -46.56 21.08
CA LEU A 5 31.60 -46.99 19.85
C LEU A 5 31.22 -46.10 18.64
N ALA A 6 32.21 -45.49 18.07
CA ALA A 6 32.22 -44.78 16.81
C ALA A 6 32.60 -45.82 15.70
N ILE A 7 32.11 -45.68 14.50
CA ILE A 7 32.76 -46.21 13.30
C ILE A 7 32.57 -45.22 12.11
N LEU A 8 33.69 -44.96 11.48
CA LEU A 8 34.02 -44.06 10.38
C LEU A 8 33.90 -44.75 8.99
N LEU A 9 33.83 -43.93 7.96
CA LEU A 9 34.29 -44.08 6.55
C LEU A 9 33.41 -44.94 5.63
N ILE A 10 33.18 -44.54 4.39
CA ILE A 10 34.09 -44.34 3.24
C ILE A 10 33.36 -43.63 2.06
N ILE A 11 34.15 -42.78 1.41
CA ILE A 11 34.04 -42.03 0.14
C ILE A 11 33.77 -42.96 -1.07
N ALA A 12 32.97 -42.46 -2.03
CA ALA A 12 33.21 -42.76 -3.45
C ALA A 12 32.74 -41.63 -4.37
N MET A 13 33.68 -40.96 -5.00
CA MET A 13 33.51 -40.12 -6.19
C MET A 13 33.18 -41.02 -7.41
N SER A 14 32.31 -40.51 -8.28
CA SER A 14 32.37 -40.84 -9.70
C SER A 14 31.90 -39.70 -10.56
N VAL A 15 32.86 -39.17 -11.29
CA VAL A 15 32.76 -38.22 -12.39
C VAL A 15 32.28 -38.97 -13.63
N PHE A 16 31.27 -38.45 -14.32
CA PHE A 16 31.08 -38.78 -15.74
C PHE A 16 30.67 -37.50 -16.49
N SER A 17 31.59 -37.06 -17.35
CA SER A 17 31.35 -36.09 -18.41
C SER A 17 30.79 -36.81 -19.64
N PHE A 18 29.76 -36.27 -20.28
CA PHE A 18 29.64 -36.40 -21.74
C PHE A 18 28.87 -35.22 -22.33
N ALA A 19 29.46 -34.64 -23.33
CA ALA A 19 28.96 -33.56 -24.18
C ALA A 19 27.97 -34.13 -25.24
N GLY A 20 27.00 -33.30 -25.63
CA GLY A 20 26.14 -33.58 -26.79
C GLY A 20 25.21 -32.42 -27.09
N CYS A 21 25.50 -31.65 -28.14
CA CYS A 21 24.70 -30.58 -28.72
C CYS A 21 23.40 -31.11 -29.34
N ALA A 22 22.27 -30.40 -29.13
CA ALA A 22 21.26 -30.14 -30.17
C ALA A 22 20.37 -28.96 -29.78
N LYS A 23 20.14 -28.06 -30.72
CA LYS A 23 19.27 -26.89 -30.68
C LYS A 23 17.81 -27.29 -30.65
N GLU A 24 16.99 -26.58 -29.89
CA GLU A 24 15.67 -26.09 -30.30
C GLU A 24 15.14 -25.08 -29.26
N GLN A 25 14.66 -23.95 -29.74
CA GLN A 25 14.00 -22.87 -29.01
C GLN A 25 12.49 -22.95 -29.27
N PRO A 26 11.64 -22.12 -28.65
CA PRO A 26 11.38 -21.84 -27.22
C PRO A 26 9.91 -21.93 -26.87
N GLY A 27 9.65 -22.10 -25.61
CA GLY A 27 8.34 -21.83 -25.02
C GLY A 27 8.60 -21.10 -23.70
N ALA A 28 8.19 -19.86 -23.61
CA ALA A 28 8.28 -19.09 -22.39
C ALA A 28 7.35 -19.67 -21.32
N GLN A 29 7.89 -20.32 -20.32
CA GLN A 29 7.22 -20.67 -19.09
C GLN A 29 7.82 -19.84 -17.96
N ASN A 30 6.94 -19.09 -17.30
CA ASN A 30 7.19 -18.34 -16.10
C ASN A 30 7.64 -19.29 -14.97
N PRO A 31 8.78 -19.07 -14.30
CA PRO A 31 9.19 -19.95 -13.21
C PRO A 31 8.40 -19.62 -11.94
N GLY A 32 7.62 -20.57 -11.48
CA GLY A 32 7.09 -20.60 -10.14
C GLY A 32 8.25 -20.63 -9.14
N THR A 33 8.24 -19.67 -8.21
CA THR A 33 9.24 -19.57 -7.15
C THR A 33 8.95 -20.62 -6.09
N GLU A 34 9.79 -21.65 -5.98
CA GLU A 34 9.90 -22.46 -4.77
C GLU A 34 10.49 -21.57 -3.65
N GLN A 35 9.69 -21.24 -2.67
CA GLN A 35 10.18 -20.60 -1.44
C GLN A 35 10.86 -21.63 -0.56
N GLN A 36 12.17 -21.58 -0.47
CA GLN A 36 12.91 -22.16 0.64
C GLN A 36 12.65 -21.31 1.89
N LYS A 37 12.22 -22.02 2.94
CA LYS A 37 11.97 -21.51 4.27
C LYS A 37 13.31 -21.19 4.94
N GLU A 38 13.79 -19.94 4.84
CA GLU A 38 14.82 -19.40 5.70
C GLU A 38 14.17 -18.43 6.68
N GLU A 39 14.43 -18.65 7.97
CA GLU A 39 14.01 -17.75 9.06
C GLU A 39 14.62 -16.35 8.82
N PRO A 40 13.85 -15.27 8.98
CA PRO A 40 14.39 -13.93 8.81
C PRO A 40 15.35 -13.61 9.96
N LYS A 41 16.63 -13.46 9.66
CA LYS A 41 17.56 -12.73 10.51
C LYS A 41 17.13 -11.28 10.55
N ASN A 42 16.81 -10.83 11.73
CA ASN A 42 16.54 -9.44 12.06
C ASN A 42 17.84 -8.63 11.86
N GLU A 43 18.05 -8.09 10.66
CA GLU A 43 19.06 -7.06 10.42
C GLU A 43 18.35 -5.72 10.57
N GLU A 44 18.80 -4.92 11.53
CA GLU A 44 18.36 -3.55 11.71
C GLU A 44 18.53 -2.77 10.37
N PRO A 45 17.54 -1.94 9.99
CA PRO A 45 17.63 -1.16 8.76
C PRO A 45 18.87 -0.26 8.84
N LYS A 46 19.74 -0.36 7.84
CA LYS A 46 20.85 0.57 7.67
C LYS A 46 20.28 1.98 7.53
N ASN A 47 20.58 2.78 8.52
CA ASN A 47 20.31 4.21 8.56
C ASN A 47 21.02 4.84 7.34
N GLU A 48 20.28 5.14 6.27
CA GLU A 48 20.77 6.06 5.24
C GLU A 48 20.89 7.43 5.92
N GLU A 49 22.07 8.07 5.79
CA GLU A 49 22.26 9.43 6.28
C GLU A 49 21.18 10.33 5.66
N PRO A 50 20.47 11.14 6.47
CA PRO A 50 19.44 12.04 5.94
C PRO A 50 20.09 12.94 4.88
N LYS A 51 19.60 12.89 3.65
CA LYS A 51 19.91 13.92 2.65
C LYS A 51 19.51 15.25 3.28
N GLU A 52 20.46 16.20 3.43
CA GLU A 52 20.15 17.55 3.89
C GLU A 52 19.08 18.13 2.95
N GLU A 53 17.84 18.17 3.42
CA GLU A 53 16.76 18.86 2.71
C GLU A 53 17.05 20.35 2.74
N LEU A 54 17.03 20.99 1.58
CA LEU A 54 17.11 22.44 1.49
C LEU A 54 15.93 23.06 2.27
N PRO A 55 16.15 24.19 2.98
CA PRO A 55 15.09 24.88 3.70
C PRO A 55 13.92 25.18 2.75
N LEU A 56 12.68 24.94 3.23
CA LEU A 56 11.48 25.30 2.48
C LEU A 56 11.45 26.81 2.24
N ALA A 57 11.16 27.21 1.02
CA ALA A 57 10.84 28.58 0.68
C ALA A 57 9.55 29.03 1.42
N GLU A 58 9.34 30.33 1.53
CA GLU A 58 8.08 30.87 2.08
C GLU A 58 6.93 30.47 1.14
N GLY A 59 5.86 29.89 1.71
CA GLY A 59 4.71 29.38 0.98
C GLY A 59 4.85 27.92 0.51
N ALA A 60 6.07 27.39 0.38
CA ALA A 60 6.28 25.99 0.03
C ALA A 60 5.86 25.05 1.16
N VAL A 61 5.38 23.86 0.79
CA VAL A 61 5.01 22.79 1.72
C VAL A 61 5.68 21.46 1.32
N LYS A 62 5.84 20.58 2.31
CA LYS A 62 6.20 19.19 2.09
C LYS A 62 4.94 18.36 1.84
N THR A 63 5.01 17.38 0.96
CA THR A 63 3.94 16.41 0.74
C THR A 63 4.31 15.08 1.36
N GLY A 64 3.39 14.46 2.09
CA GLY A 64 3.59 13.17 2.75
C GLY A 64 2.45 12.20 2.53
N LEU A 65 2.77 10.91 2.49
CA LEU A 65 1.83 9.81 2.38
C LEU A 65 2.20 8.74 3.40
N ALA A 66 1.20 8.16 4.06
CA ALA A 66 1.39 6.98 4.90
C ALA A 66 0.22 6.01 4.77
N VAL A 67 0.54 4.75 4.94
CA VAL A 67 -0.43 3.65 5.01
C VAL A 67 -0.14 2.82 6.26
N VAL A 68 -1.20 2.51 7.01
CA VAL A 68 -1.16 1.58 8.16
C VAL A 68 -2.19 0.49 7.90
N SER A 69 -1.72 -0.73 7.73
CA SER A 69 -2.57 -1.87 7.35
C SER A 69 -2.65 -2.91 8.46
N SER A 70 -3.79 -3.63 8.53
CA SER A 70 -4.01 -4.78 9.40
C SER A 70 -4.81 -5.85 8.67
N ILE A 71 -4.51 -7.12 8.97
CA ILE A 71 -5.24 -8.30 8.51
C ILE A 71 -5.87 -9.09 9.67
N GLU A 72 -5.81 -8.56 10.89
CA GLU A 72 -6.24 -9.24 12.13
C GLU A 72 -7.73 -9.66 12.15
N LYS A 73 -8.57 -8.98 11.37
CA LYS A 73 -10.02 -9.27 11.31
C LYS A 73 -10.38 -10.41 10.37
N SER A 74 -9.40 -11.02 9.72
CA SER A 74 -9.61 -12.19 8.88
C SER A 74 -10.14 -13.37 9.70
N LYS A 75 -10.93 -14.24 9.08
CA LYS A 75 -11.62 -15.35 9.75
C LYS A 75 -11.58 -16.60 8.90
N ASP A 76 -11.35 -17.74 9.55
CA ASP A 76 -11.44 -19.06 8.93
C ASP A 76 -12.82 -19.30 8.33
N ALA A 77 -12.88 -20.13 7.29
CA ALA A 77 -14.13 -20.75 6.86
C ALA A 77 -14.54 -21.89 7.84
N GLY A 78 -15.84 -22.08 7.98
CA GLY A 78 -16.40 -23.10 8.87
C GLY A 78 -17.87 -23.34 8.53
N GLU A 79 -18.77 -23.04 9.46
CA GLU A 79 -20.23 -23.02 9.18
C GLU A 79 -20.61 -21.91 8.20
N ARG A 80 -19.80 -20.87 8.13
CA ARG A 80 -19.89 -19.75 7.17
C ARG A 80 -18.60 -19.70 6.36
N ASP A 81 -18.67 -19.00 5.25
CA ASP A 81 -17.49 -18.67 4.46
C ASP A 81 -16.47 -17.91 5.27
N GLY A 82 -15.18 -18.15 5.00
CA GLY A 82 -14.08 -17.41 5.55
C GLY A 82 -13.99 -16.03 4.92
N SER A 83 -13.21 -15.15 5.55
CA SER A 83 -12.99 -13.80 5.06
C SER A 83 -11.55 -13.38 5.32
N ALA A 84 -10.81 -13.09 4.28
CA ALA A 84 -9.56 -12.35 4.36
C ALA A 84 -9.91 -10.86 4.34
N GLN A 85 -9.71 -10.19 5.47
CA GLN A 85 -9.99 -8.76 5.59
C GLN A 85 -8.70 -7.98 5.74
N THR A 86 -8.48 -7.03 4.82
CA THR A 86 -7.42 -6.02 4.93
C THR A 86 -8.06 -4.67 5.22
N ASP A 87 -7.68 -4.07 6.34
CA ASP A 87 -8.03 -2.68 6.67
C ASP A 87 -6.76 -1.83 6.51
N SER A 88 -6.72 -0.95 5.52
CA SER A 88 -5.63 0.00 5.31
C SER A 88 -6.12 1.42 5.58
N VAL A 89 -5.57 2.07 6.60
CA VAL A 89 -5.74 3.51 6.84
C VAL A 89 -4.72 4.25 6.02
N ILE A 90 -5.16 5.18 5.20
CA ILE A 90 -4.35 5.97 4.28
C ILE A 90 -4.46 7.43 4.66
N VAL A 91 -3.32 8.10 4.81
CA VAL A 91 -3.28 9.54 5.09
C VAL A 91 -2.32 10.23 4.13
N ALA A 92 -2.83 11.26 3.44
CA ALA A 92 -2.01 12.23 2.72
C ALA A 92 -2.00 13.55 3.48
N VAL A 93 -0.85 14.21 3.54
CA VAL A 93 -0.68 15.52 4.21
C VAL A 93 0.14 16.48 3.36
N THR A 94 -0.11 17.79 3.56
CA THR A 94 0.88 18.82 3.27
C THR A 94 1.29 19.50 4.58
N VAL A 95 2.59 19.79 4.73
CA VAL A 95 3.17 20.30 5.98
C VAL A 95 4.03 21.52 5.68
N ASP A 96 3.86 22.60 6.44
CA ASP A 96 4.64 23.84 6.29
C ASP A 96 6.05 23.71 6.90
N LYS A 97 6.84 24.78 6.75
CA LYS A 97 8.21 24.89 7.29
C LYS A 97 8.30 24.80 8.83
N ASP A 98 7.20 25.07 9.53
CA ASP A 98 7.10 25.05 10.99
C ASP A 98 6.58 23.70 11.51
N GLY A 99 6.41 22.69 10.61
CA GLY A 99 5.91 21.37 10.92
C GLY A 99 4.40 21.32 11.18
N LYS A 100 3.65 22.35 10.76
CA LYS A 100 2.20 22.39 10.89
C LYS A 100 1.54 21.78 9.66
N ILE A 101 0.52 20.99 9.89
CA ILE A 101 -0.31 20.40 8.86
C ILE A 101 -1.12 21.49 8.16
N VAL A 102 -0.95 21.63 6.85
CA VAL A 102 -1.69 22.59 6.02
C VAL A 102 -2.95 21.95 5.46
N GLN A 103 -2.84 20.74 4.92
CA GLN A 103 -3.97 19.95 4.44
C GLN A 103 -3.80 18.49 4.87
N THR A 104 -4.92 17.81 5.04
CA THR A 104 -4.95 16.37 5.36
C THR A 104 -6.11 15.73 4.64
N ILE A 105 -5.87 14.55 4.06
CA ILE A 105 -6.92 13.64 3.58
C ILE A 105 -6.75 12.33 4.31
N ILE A 106 -7.84 11.82 4.88
CA ILE A 106 -7.93 10.51 5.55
C ILE A 106 -8.84 9.63 4.74
N ASP A 107 -8.36 8.45 4.35
CA ASP A 107 -9.18 7.41 3.71
C ASP A 107 -8.93 6.05 4.35
N THR A 108 -9.76 5.07 4.02
CA THR A 108 -9.58 3.68 4.42
C THR A 108 -10.01 2.75 3.28
N ALA A 109 -9.11 1.89 2.84
CA ALA A 109 -9.44 0.74 2.01
C ALA A 109 -9.74 -0.45 2.92
N GLN A 110 -11.01 -0.87 2.97
CA GLN A 110 -11.47 -2.05 3.71
C GLN A 110 -11.85 -3.13 2.70
N THR A 111 -10.89 -4.01 2.39
CA THR A 111 -11.06 -5.07 1.40
C THR A 111 -11.38 -6.38 2.08
N GLN A 112 -12.51 -7.00 1.72
CA GLN A 112 -12.90 -8.31 2.21
C GLN A 112 -12.98 -9.29 1.05
N ILE A 113 -12.16 -10.34 1.09
CA ILE A 113 -12.12 -11.41 0.10
C ILE A 113 -12.67 -12.66 0.75
N GLY A 114 -13.89 -13.04 0.36
CA GLY A 114 -14.52 -14.28 0.83
C GLY A 114 -13.85 -15.52 0.24
N PHE A 115 -13.75 -16.59 1.02
CA PHE A 115 -13.33 -17.91 0.55
C PHE A 115 -14.13 -19.01 1.23
N SER A 116 -14.36 -20.11 0.51
CA SER A 116 -15.18 -21.22 0.99
C SER A 116 -14.37 -22.21 1.86
N LYS A 117 -15.09 -23.07 2.59
CA LYS A 117 -14.50 -24.22 3.29
C LYS A 117 -13.83 -25.24 2.39
N ASP A 118 -14.04 -25.17 1.07
CA ASP A 118 -13.39 -26.01 0.07
C ASP A 118 -12.22 -25.27 -0.61
N GLY A 119 -11.73 -24.20 0.03
CA GLY A 119 -10.55 -23.44 -0.39
C GLY A 119 -10.74 -22.63 -1.68
N LYS A 120 -11.99 -22.20 -2.00
CA LYS A 120 -12.27 -21.43 -3.22
C LYS A 120 -12.45 -19.96 -2.91
N ILE A 121 -11.81 -19.09 -3.69
CA ILE A 121 -12.08 -17.65 -3.71
C ILE A 121 -13.49 -17.43 -4.24
N LEU A 122 -14.29 -16.62 -3.54
CA LEU A 122 -15.71 -16.44 -3.85
C LEU A 122 -16.00 -15.23 -4.75
N PRO A 123 -15.38 -14.05 -4.56
CA PRO A 123 -15.61 -12.91 -5.43
C PRO A 123 -15.00 -13.12 -6.82
N ASP A 124 -15.58 -12.48 -7.84
CA ASP A 124 -14.94 -12.33 -9.14
C ASP A 124 -13.61 -11.57 -8.97
N LEU A 125 -12.54 -12.08 -9.56
CA LEU A 125 -11.20 -11.48 -9.47
C LEU A 125 -11.12 -10.07 -10.08
N ASN A 126 -12.08 -9.71 -10.93
CA ASN A 126 -12.22 -8.37 -11.51
C ASN A 126 -13.10 -7.43 -10.66
N THR A 127 -13.49 -7.86 -9.45
CA THR A 127 -14.30 -7.01 -8.54
C THR A 127 -13.55 -5.71 -8.24
N VAL A 128 -14.24 -4.57 -8.44
CA VAL A 128 -13.74 -3.25 -8.08
C VAL A 128 -14.08 -2.95 -6.63
N PHE A 129 -13.06 -2.64 -5.85
CA PHE A 129 -13.21 -2.24 -4.45
C PHE A 129 -13.11 -0.71 -4.33
N LYS A 130 -14.10 -0.11 -3.69
CA LYS A 130 -14.12 1.31 -3.36
C LYS A 130 -13.54 1.55 -1.98
N SER A 131 -12.82 2.66 -1.80
CA SER A 131 -12.44 3.14 -0.46
C SER A 131 -13.65 3.68 0.31
N LYS A 132 -13.52 3.94 1.60
CA LYS A 132 -14.62 4.52 2.39
C LYS A 132 -14.97 5.94 1.97
N GLN A 133 -14.00 6.73 1.50
CA GLN A 133 -14.27 8.06 0.91
C GLN A 133 -15.05 7.97 -0.41
N GLU A 134 -14.88 6.88 -1.16
CA GLU A 134 -15.63 6.63 -2.40
C GLU A 134 -17.02 6.03 -2.14
N LEU A 135 -17.15 5.20 -1.10
CA LEU A 135 -18.43 4.58 -0.70
C LEU A 135 -19.41 5.62 -0.15
N LYS A 136 -18.92 6.61 0.60
CA LYS A 136 -19.76 7.62 1.25
C LYS A 136 -20.93 6.96 2.02
N GLU A 137 -22.18 7.30 1.65
CA GLU A 137 -23.40 6.75 2.23
C GLU A 137 -23.58 5.24 1.97
N GLU A 138 -22.97 4.69 0.91
CA GLU A 138 -22.99 3.25 0.62
C GLU A 138 -22.25 2.44 1.70
N TYR A 139 -21.33 3.06 2.45
CA TYR A 139 -20.66 2.42 3.58
C TYR A 139 -21.65 2.12 4.72
N GLY A 140 -22.67 2.96 4.88
CA GLY A 140 -23.86 2.68 5.70
C GLY A 140 -23.61 2.80 7.21
N MET A 141 -22.62 3.57 7.65
CA MET A 141 -22.34 3.77 9.08
C MET A 141 -23.30 4.77 9.73
N GLY A 142 -23.87 5.71 8.98
CA GLY A 142 -24.69 6.80 9.52
C GLY A 142 -25.79 6.31 10.46
N LYS A 143 -26.50 5.23 10.08
CA LYS A 143 -27.57 4.64 10.91
C LYS A 143 -27.08 4.00 12.21
N ALA A 144 -25.83 3.59 12.29
CA ALA A 144 -25.21 2.99 13.48
C ALA A 144 -24.44 4.03 14.31
N SER A 145 -24.19 5.22 13.74
CA SER A 145 -23.48 6.31 14.39
C SER A 145 -24.40 7.01 15.40
N THR A 146 -23.89 7.29 16.59
CA THR A 146 -24.63 8.03 17.63
C THR A 146 -24.85 9.51 17.29
N ILE A 147 -24.21 10.01 16.22
CA ILE A 147 -24.31 11.38 15.73
C ILE A 147 -24.88 11.47 14.30
N ASP A 148 -25.45 10.37 13.79
CA ASP A 148 -26.06 10.25 12.47
C ASP A 148 -25.12 10.65 11.31
N LYS A 149 -23.79 10.54 11.50
CA LYS A 149 -22.78 10.86 10.48
C LYS A 149 -22.16 9.59 9.91
N GLU A 150 -21.98 9.61 8.59
CA GLU A 150 -21.23 8.58 7.87
C GLU A 150 -19.72 8.63 8.20
N TRP A 151 -19.02 7.56 7.88
CA TRP A 151 -17.59 7.47 8.16
C TRP A 151 -16.79 8.58 7.47
N TYR A 152 -17.08 8.89 6.21
CA TYR A 152 -16.37 9.90 5.44
C TYR A 152 -16.55 11.31 6.04
N GLU A 153 -17.73 11.62 6.58
CA GLU A 153 -17.99 12.89 7.24
C GLU A 153 -17.17 13.04 8.53
N GLN A 154 -17.04 11.94 9.29
CA GLN A 154 -16.26 11.93 10.53
C GLN A 154 -14.74 11.98 10.23
N ALA A 155 -14.27 11.27 9.20
CA ALA A 155 -12.89 11.31 8.74
C ALA A 155 -12.50 12.73 8.26
N ASN A 156 -13.39 13.38 7.50
CA ASN A 156 -13.19 14.75 7.03
C ASN A 156 -13.19 15.76 8.20
N ALA A 157 -14.04 15.56 9.21
CA ALA A 157 -14.06 16.39 10.42
C ALA A 157 -12.74 16.26 11.21
N LEU A 158 -12.18 15.05 11.32
CA LEU A 158 -10.87 14.83 11.93
C LEU A 158 -9.76 15.49 11.10
N ALA A 159 -9.79 15.35 9.77
CA ALA A 159 -8.83 15.95 8.87
C ALA A 159 -8.80 17.48 8.97
N GLU A 160 -9.96 18.12 9.06
CA GLU A 160 -10.04 19.58 9.28
C GLU A 160 -9.60 19.97 10.69
N TYR A 161 -9.91 19.16 11.71
CA TYR A 161 -9.49 19.45 13.10
C TYR A 161 -7.97 19.44 13.29
N VAL A 162 -7.24 18.62 12.54
CA VAL A 162 -5.76 18.55 12.64
C VAL A 162 -5.05 19.65 11.84
N LYS A 163 -5.75 20.40 11.01
CA LYS A 163 -5.19 21.52 10.25
C LYS A 163 -4.62 22.60 11.18
N GLY A 164 -3.44 23.07 10.87
CA GLY A 164 -2.68 24.04 11.68
C GLY A 164 -2.00 23.45 12.91
N LYS A 165 -2.17 22.16 13.21
CA LYS A 165 -1.53 21.46 14.33
C LYS A 165 -0.20 20.84 13.90
N THR A 166 0.69 20.71 14.87
CA THR A 166 1.91 19.89 14.77
C THR A 166 1.59 18.41 15.05
N VAL A 167 2.51 17.52 14.75
CA VAL A 167 2.39 16.08 15.07
C VAL A 167 2.21 15.87 16.58
N GLU A 168 2.94 16.62 17.43
CA GLU A 168 2.84 16.50 18.88
C GLU A 168 1.44 16.88 19.37
N GLU A 169 0.84 17.91 18.78
CA GLU A 169 -0.55 18.30 19.10
C GLU A 169 -1.56 17.26 18.63
N VAL A 170 -1.34 16.62 17.47
CA VAL A 170 -2.19 15.50 17.00
C VAL A 170 -2.05 14.29 17.92
N LYS A 171 -0.84 13.93 18.34
CA LYS A 171 -0.61 12.84 19.31
C LYS A 171 -1.28 13.13 20.66
N GLY A 172 -1.31 14.41 21.05
CA GLY A 172 -1.93 14.88 22.29
C GLY A 172 -3.47 14.88 22.28
N ILE A 173 -4.15 14.65 21.15
CA ILE A 173 -5.62 14.57 21.11
C ILE A 173 -6.08 13.47 22.06
N ALA A 174 -6.87 13.88 23.07
CA ALA A 174 -7.33 12.97 24.12
C ALA A 174 -8.38 11.99 23.59
N VAL A 175 -8.26 10.75 24.05
CA VAL A 175 -9.21 9.66 23.74
C VAL A 175 -9.59 8.92 25.01
N ASP A 176 -10.76 8.27 25.00
CA ASP A 176 -11.16 7.32 26.01
C ASP A 176 -10.49 5.94 25.84
N GLU A 177 -10.82 4.98 26.72
CA GLU A 177 -10.30 3.60 26.68
C GLU A 177 -10.64 2.85 25.38
N SER A 178 -11.68 3.30 24.67
CA SER A 178 -12.11 2.74 23.38
C SER A 178 -11.38 3.35 22.19
N GLY A 179 -10.60 4.43 22.39
CA GLY A 179 -9.93 5.19 21.34
C GLY A 179 -10.79 6.24 20.66
N ILE A 180 -11.95 6.57 21.24
CA ILE A 180 -12.85 7.64 20.78
C ILE A 180 -12.39 8.97 21.41
N THR A 181 -12.42 10.06 20.64
CA THR A 181 -12.00 11.36 21.15
C THR A 181 -12.87 11.86 22.30
N THR A 182 -12.22 12.51 23.27
CA THR A 182 -12.89 13.25 24.36
C THR A 182 -12.75 14.77 24.24
N GLU A 183 -12.14 15.23 23.14
CA GLU A 183 -12.00 16.68 22.87
C GLU A 183 -13.36 17.32 22.62
N ALA A 184 -13.68 18.39 23.36
CA ALA A 184 -14.97 19.06 23.32
C ALA A 184 -15.34 19.56 21.91
N ASP A 185 -14.35 20.04 21.16
CA ASP A 185 -14.54 20.58 19.80
C ASP A 185 -14.69 19.50 18.73
N LEU A 186 -14.35 18.24 19.04
CA LEU A 186 -14.34 17.15 18.08
C LEU A 186 -15.42 16.09 18.34
N ILE A 187 -15.82 15.89 19.59
CA ILE A 187 -16.75 14.81 20.01
C ILE A 187 -18.13 14.89 19.33
N SER A 188 -18.59 16.09 18.96
CA SER A 188 -19.86 16.26 18.23
C SER A 188 -19.77 15.88 16.74
N SER A 189 -18.58 15.65 16.25
CA SER A 189 -18.31 15.42 14.83
C SER A 189 -17.61 14.07 14.55
N VAL A 190 -16.98 13.47 15.56
CA VAL A 190 -16.17 12.25 15.44
C VAL A 190 -16.44 11.31 16.62
N THR A 191 -16.98 10.15 16.31
CA THR A 191 -17.23 9.04 17.26
C THR A 191 -16.54 7.74 16.83
N ILE A 192 -15.80 7.78 15.73
CA ILE A 192 -14.92 6.66 15.32
C ILE A 192 -13.67 6.63 16.20
N LYS A 193 -13.04 5.45 16.31
CA LYS A 193 -11.76 5.30 17.00
C LYS A 193 -10.67 6.02 16.21
N ILE A 194 -10.01 7.02 16.81
CA ILE A 194 -9.08 7.88 16.08
C ILE A 194 -7.61 7.47 16.20
N ASN A 195 -7.24 6.52 17.08
CA ASN A 195 -5.85 6.13 17.27
C ASN A 195 -5.15 5.66 15.97
N PRO A 196 -5.76 4.81 15.11
CA PRO A 196 -5.12 4.42 13.84
C PRO A 196 -4.90 5.63 12.90
N TYR A 197 -5.78 6.61 12.93
CA TYR A 197 -5.65 7.82 12.10
C TYR A 197 -4.56 8.75 12.65
N LYS A 198 -4.44 8.88 13.99
CA LYS A 198 -3.35 9.64 14.63
C LYS A 198 -2.00 9.05 14.25
N GLU A 199 -1.85 7.72 14.32
CA GLU A 199 -0.66 6.98 13.91
C GLU A 199 -0.32 7.22 12.43
N ALA A 200 -1.31 7.11 11.55
CA ALA A 200 -1.12 7.32 10.12
C ALA A 200 -0.78 8.79 9.79
N ILE A 201 -1.35 9.77 10.51
CA ILE A 201 -0.98 11.19 10.38
C ILE A 201 0.47 11.42 10.81
N GLU A 202 0.88 10.88 11.98
CA GLU A 202 2.26 10.96 12.46
C GLU A 202 3.23 10.42 11.41
N LYS A 203 2.95 9.23 10.89
CA LYS A 203 3.74 8.58 9.85
C LYS A 203 3.77 9.39 8.54
N ALA A 204 2.64 9.96 8.11
CA ALA A 204 2.56 10.78 6.90
C ALA A 204 3.38 12.06 7.02
N VAL A 205 3.35 12.71 8.19
CA VAL A 205 4.17 13.91 8.46
C VAL A 205 5.66 13.54 8.50
N ALA A 206 6.01 12.41 9.11
CA ALA A 206 7.40 11.94 9.14
C ALA A 206 7.94 11.60 7.72
N ASN A 207 7.06 11.12 6.83
CA ASN A 207 7.38 10.81 5.43
C ASN A 207 7.30 12.03 4.51
N ALA A 208 6.98 13.24 5.02
CA ALA A 208 6.77 14.39 4.16
C ALA A 208 8.09 14.97 3.64
N HIS A 209 8.17 15.15 2.32
CA HIS A 209 9.33 15.67 1.61
C HIS A 209 8.98 16.93 0.79
N ASN A 210 9.98 17.79 0.56
CA ASN A 210 9.85 18.92 -0.35
C ASN A 210 9.88 18.41 -1.80
N LEU A 211 8.71 18.36 -2.44
CA LEU A 211 8.53 17.89 -3.81
C LEU A 211 8.10 19.02 -4.77
N GLY A 212 8.15 20.27 -4.32
CA GLY A 212 7.86 21.43 -5.15
C GLY A 212 6.45 21.99 -5.03
N SER A 213 5.63 21.49 -4.09
CA SER A 213 4.27 22.00 -3.86
C SER A 213 4.25 23.29 -3.04
N ASP A 214 3.20 24.09 -3.22
CA ASP A 214 2.90 25.31 -2.49
C ASP A 214 1.68 25.11 -1.58
N ALA A 215 1.55 25.91 -0.53
CA ALA A 215 0.41 25.85 0.40
C ALA A 215 -0.95 26.16 -0.25
N SER A 216 -0.94 26.84 -1.39
CA SER A 216 -2.15 27.13 -2.19
C SER A 216 -2.58 25.97 -3.09
N ASP A 217 -1.71 24.98 -3.32
CA ASP A 217 -2.03 23.82 -4.12
C ASP A 217 -3.04 22.93 -3.41
N LYS A 218 -3.89 22.25 -4.18
CA LYS A 218 -4.92 21.36 -3.65
C LYS A 218 -4.37 19.96 -3.48
N LEU A 219 -4.40 19.44 -2.26
CA LEU A 219 -4.03 18.05 -1.98
C LEU A 219 -5.15 17.09 -2.44
N GLY A 220 -4.76 15.99 -3.07
CA GLY A 220 -5.63 14.90 -3.47
C GLY A 220 -5.06 13.54 -3.09
N LEU A 221 -5.93 12.56 -2.90
CA LEU A 221 -5.58 11.17 -2.60
C LEU A 221 -6.36 10.23 -3.52
N GLY A 222 -5.64 9.37 -4.26
CA GLY A 222 -6.19 8.29 -5.06
C GLY A 222 -5.90 6.93 -4.43
N VAL A 223 -6.87 6.02 -4.47
CA VAL A 223 -6.77 4.65 -3.95
C VAL A 223 -7.40 3.68 -4.94
N VAL A 224 -6.64 2.69 -5.40
CA VAL A 224 -7.11 1.62 -6.29
C VAL A 224 -6.77 0.27 -5.67
N THR A 225 -7.76 -0.60 -5.53
CA THR A 225 -7.58 -1.95 -4.99
C THR A 225 -8.04 -3.01 -5.98
N THR A 226 -7.18 -4.00 -6.22
CA THR A 226 -7.47 -5.20 -7.01
C THR A 226 -7.21 -6.47 -6.20
N ILE A 227 -7.93 -7.54 -6.55
CA ILE A 227 -7.74 -8.88 -5.97
C ILE A 227 -7.34 -9.91 -7.05
N SER A 228 -6.96 -9.45 -8.23
CA SER A 228 -6.73 -10.25 -9.44
C SER A 228 -5.68 -11.36 -9.28
N LYS A 229 -4.82 -11.25 -8.27
CA LYS A 229 -3.78 -12.26 -7.97
C LYS A 229 -4.21 -13.28 -6.92
N SER A 230 -5.44 -13.18 -6.39
CA SER A 230 -5.99 -14.19 -5.49
C SER A 230 -6.12 -15.53 -6.18
N LYS A 231 -5.96 -16.62 -5.43
CA LYS A 231 -5.94 -17.99 -5.95
C LYS A 231 -6.66 -18.94 -5.01
N ASP A 232 -7.34 -19.92 -5.59
CA ASP A 232 -7.90 -21.04 -4.85
C ASP A 232 -6.80 -21.88 -4.17
N ALA A 233 -7.13 -22.46 -3.03
CA ALA A 233 -6.34 -23.53 -2.45
C ALA A 233 -6.57 -24.85 -3.23
N THR A 234 -5.57 -25.72 -3.21
CA THR A 234 -5.63 -27.08 -3.74
C THR A 234 -5.12 -28.06 -2.69
N ALA A 235 -5.17 -29.36 -2.98
CA ALA A 235 -4.61 -30.37 -2.07
C ALA A 235 -3.09 -30.21 -1.85
N ASP A 236 -2.39 -29.62 -2.83
CA ASP A 236 -0.93 -29.52 -2.85
C ASP A 236 -0.42 -28.09 -2.66
N ALA A 237 -1.31 -27.07 -2.62
CA ALA A 237 -0.92 -25.65 -2.52
C ALA A 237 -1.96 -24.85 -1.75
N GLU A 238 -1.47 -23.93 -0.92
CA GLU A 238 -2.31 -22.95 -0.22
C GLU A 238 -3.00 -22.01 -1.21
N GLY A 239 -4.21 -21.61 -0.85
CA GLY A 239 -4.92 -20.49 -1.46
C GLY A 239 -4.31 -19.17 -1.02
N LEU A 240 -4.55 -18.15 -1.81
CA LEU A 240 -4.10 -16.80 -1.56
C LEU A 240 -5.27 -15.83 -1.75
N ALA A 241 -5.68 -15.14 -0.71
CA ALA A 241 -6.50 -13.95 -0.80
C ALA A 241 -5.58 -12.72 -0.74
N GLN A 242 -5.37 -12.07 -1.89
CA GLN A 242 -4.47 -10.93 -1.99
C GLN A 242 -5.26 -9.65 -2.27
N ALA A 243 -5.17 -8.69 -1.36
CA ALA A 243 -5.55 -7.31 -1.61
C ALA A 243 -4.31 -6.53 -2.06
N TYR A 244 -4.23 -6.20 -3.34
CA TYR A 244 -3.22 -5.32 -3.90
C TYR A 244 -3.80 -3.92 -4.02
N THR A 245 -3.26 -2.97 -3.26
CA THR A 245 -3.76 -1.59 -3.25
C THR A 245 -2.63 -0.64 -3.60
N THR A 246 -2.87 0.24 -4.56
CA THR A 246 -1.99 1.34 -4.94
C THR A 246 -2.55 2.65 -4.42
N TYR A 247 -1.67 3.57 -4.04
CA TYR A 247 -1.99 4.84 -3.42
C TYR A 247 -1.23 5.95 -4.13
N THR A 248 -1.89 7.09 -4.35
CA THR A 248 -1.22 8.30 -4.86
C THR A 248 -1.68 9.51 -4.06
N ALA A 249 -0.76 10.16 -3.36
CA ALA A 249 -0.93 11.52 -2.87
C ALA A 249 -0.37 12.48 -3.92
N ALA A 250 -1.17 13.45 -4.36
CA ALA A 250 -0.73 14.46 -5.32
C ALA A 250 -1.26 15.82 -4.93
N THR A 251 -0.49 16.87 -5.24
CA THR A 251 -0.95 18.25 -5.15
C THR A 251 -1.15 18.83 -6.56
N PHE A 252 -2.11 19.71 -6.69
CA PHE A 252 -2.51 20.32 -7.95
C PHE A 252 -2.50 21.84 -7.83
N ASP A 253 -1.82 22.50 -8.75
CA ASP A 253 -1.77 23.96 -8.84
C ASP A 253 -3.11 24.57 -9.31
N ALA A 254 -3.15 25.90 -9.44
CA ALA A 254 -4.35 26.61 -9.87
C ALA A 254 -4.78 26.30 -11.32
N ASP A 255 -3.84 25.83 -12.15
CA ASP A 255 -4.09 25.41 -13.53
C ASP A 255 -4.48 23.92 -13.63
N GLY A 256 -4.55 23.21 -12.49
CA GLY A 256 -4.87 21.78 -12.40
C GLY A 256 -3.72 20.86 -12.80
N LYS A 257 -2.49 21.38 -12.85
CA LYS A 257 -1.29 20.58 -13.07
C LYS A 257 -0.79 19.99 -11.75
N ILE A 258 -0.22 18.81 -11.83
CA ILE A 258 0.41 18.13 -10.70
C ILE A 258 1.65 18.91 -10.30
N SER A 259 1.71 19.42 -9.06
CA SER A 259 2.86 20.12 -8.51
C SER A 259 3.75 19.21 -7.65
N SER A 260 3.20 18.18 -7.03
CA SER A 260 3.94 17.10 -6.37
C SER A 260 3.19 15.78 -6.43
N ALA A 261 3.90 14.66 -6.33
CA ALA A 261 3.28 13.34 -6.24
C ALA A 261 4.13 12.36 -5.44
N ILE A 262 3.45 11.46 -4.73
CA ILE A 262 4.01 10.29 -4.06
C ILE A 262 3.14 9.09 -4.44
N ILE A 263 3.77 7.99 -4.85
CA ILE A 263 3.09 6.74 -5.20
C ILE A 263 3.60 5.63 -4.28
N ASP A 264 2.70 4.88 -3.68
CA ASP A 264 3.02 3.69 -2.89
C ASP A 264 2.04 2.55 -3.20
N ALA A 265 2.33 1.34 -2.73
CA ALA A 265 1.44 0.20 -2.84
C ALA A 265 1.62 -0.76 -1.67
N SER A 266 0.55 -1.45 -1.29
CA SER A 266 0.61 -2.58 -0.38
C SER A 266 0.14 -3.87 -1.05
N GLN A 267 0.70 -4.97 -0.59
CA GLN A 267 0.40 -6.32 -1.06
C GLN A 267 0.03 -7.17 0.16
N SER A 268 -1.24 -7.06 0.58
CA SER A 268 -1.72 -7.77 1.76
C SER A 268 -2.16 -9.17 1.38
N ASN A 269 -1.46 -10.16 1.91
CA ASN A 269 -1.67 -11.57 1.62
C ASN A 269 -2.26 -12.29 2.84
N VAL A 270 -3.35 -13.01 2.64
CA VAL A 270 -3.89 -13.96 3.62
C VAL A 270 -3.94 -15.32 2.94
N ASN A 271 -3.10 -16.23 3.41
CA ASN A 271 -3.06 -17.62 2.93
C ASN A 271 -4.05 -18.47 3.71
N PHE A 272 -4.59 -19.49 3.05
CA PHE A 272 -5.51 -20.46 3.65
C PHE A 272 -5.35 -21.84 2.99
N ASP A 273 -5.66 -22.89 3.71
CA ASP A 273 -5.58 -24.28 3.21
C ASP A 273 -6.83 -24.71 2.44
N ALA A 274 -6.81 -25.92 1.89
CA ALA A 274 -7.91 -26.51 1.14
C ALA A 274 -9.18 -26.76 1.98
N THR A 275 -9.13 -26.56 3.30
CA THR A 275 -10.29 -26.64 4.21
C THR A 275 -10.80 -25.27 4.62
N GLY A 276 -10.24 -24.20 4.04
CA GLY A 276 -10.60 -22.83 4.34
C GLY A 276 -10.08 -22.32 5.70
N LYS A 277 -9.05 -22.96 6.26
CA LYS A 277 -8.38 -22.50 7.46
C LYS A 277 -7.24 -21.56 7.09
N ILE A 278 -7.18 -20.38 7.71
CA ILE A 278 -6.11 -19.41 7.51
C ILE A 278 -4.79 -19.97 8.05
N THR A 279 -3.73 -19.85 7.27
CA THR A 279 -2.36 -20.28 7.59
C THR A 279 -1.41 -19.10 7.83
N SER A 280 -1.79 -17.88 7.41
CA SER A 280 -1.04 -16.66 7.68
C SER A 280 -1.08 -16.29 9.18
N ASP A 281 0.03 -15.73 9.68
CA ASP A 281 0.05 -15.06 10.98
C ASP A 281 -0.67 -13.70 10.86
N LEU A 282 -1.87 -13.61 11.42
CA LEU A 282 -2.72 -12.41 11.34
C LEU A 282 -2.20 -11.25 12.19
N THR A 283 -1.24 -11.48 13.10
CA THR A 283 -0.66 -10.44 13.94
C THR A 283 0.45 -9.64 13.23
N VAL A 284 0.94 -10.13 12.09
CA VAL A 284 1.93 -9.46 11.27
C VAL A 284 1.24 -8.44 10.35
N ALA A 285 1.45 -7.16 10.63
CA ALA A 285 0.90 -6.08 9.82
C ALA A 285 1.56 -6.04 8.43
N PRO A 286 0.77 -5.98 7.34
CA PRO A 286 1.32 -5.72 6.02
C PRO A 286 1.98 -4.34 5.96
N ILE A 287 3.17 -4.25 5.37
CA ILE A 287 3.87 -2.99 5.11
C ILE A 287 3.87 -2.69 3.61
N THR A 288 4.10 -1.42 3.26
CA THR A 288 4.04 -0.98 1.86
C THR A 288 5.32 -1.34 1.10
N LYS A 289 5.28 -1.23 -0.23
CA LYS A 289 6.45 -1.49 -1.08
C LYS A 289 7.54 -0.44 -0.90
N VAL A 290 7.17 0.81 -0.63
CA VAL A 290 8.13 1.86 -0.28
C VAL A 290 8.83 1.53 1.04
N GLU A 291 8.10 1.08 2.06
CA GLU A 291 8.67 0.65 3.34
C GLU A 291 9.54 -0.60 3.23
N LEU A 292 9.18 -1.54 2.35
CA LEU A 292 10.01 -2.71 2.04
C LEU A 292 11.31 -2.30 1.36
N GLY A 293 11.31 -1.22 0.58
CA GLY A 293 12.49 -0.76 -0.15
C GLY A 293 13.14 -1.87 -0.96
N GLU A 294 14.44 -2.09 -0.79
CA GLU A 294 15.19 -3.19 -1.43
C GLU A 294 14.71 -4.59 -0.98
N GLY A 295 14.07 -4.69 0.19
CA GLY A 295 13.50 -5.94 0.71
C GLY A 295 12.32 -6.46 -0.12
N TYR A 296 11.69 -5.62 -0.96
CA TYR A 296 10.70 -6.09 -1.93
C TYR A 296 11.32 -6.99 -3.00
N GLY A 297 12.58 -6.76 -3.37
CA GLY A 297 13.41 -7.68 -4.14
C GLY A 297 13.11 -7.73 -5.63
N MET A 298 12.48 -6.70 -6.21
CA MET A 298 12.16 -6.65 -7.63
C MET A 298 13.38 -6.37 -8.52
N LYS A 299 14.41 -5.72 -8.01
CA LYS A 299 15.61 -5.29 -8.74
C LYS A 299 16.23 -6.37 -9.62
N LYS A 300 16.26 -7.61 -9.11
CA LYS A 300 16.83 -8.76 -9.85
C LYS A 300 15.98 -9.24 -11.02
N ALA A 301 14.66 -9.03 -10.94
CA ALA A 301 13.69 -9.41 -11.97
C ALA A 301 13.40 -8.24 -12.94
N SER A 302 13.72 -7.02 -12.55
CA SER A 302 13.51 -5.81 -13.35
C SER A 302 14.47 -5.76 -14.53
N ALA A 303 13.96 -5.54 -15.74
CA ALA A 303 14.75 -5.38 -16.95
C ALA A 303 15.72 -4.18 -16.91
N ILE A 304 15.40 -3.18 -16.07
CA ILE A 304 16.19 -1.96 -15.88
C ILE A 304 16.98 -1.95 -14.57
N GLY A 305 16.95 -3.07 -13.80
CA GLY A 305 17.70 -3.22 -12.55
C GLY A 305 17.27 -2.27 -11.44
N LYS A 306 16.00 -1.83 -11.43
CA LYS A 306 15.42 -0.94 -10.40
C LYS A 306 14.40 -1.66 -9.54
N GLU A 307 14.34 -1.28 -8.27
CA GLU A 307 13.28 -1.68 -7.36
C GLU A 307 11.94 -1.02 -7.72
N TRP A 308 10.84 -1.53 -7.14
CA TRP A 308 9.51 -1.02 -7.42
C TRP A 308 9.37 0.45 -7.01
N TYR A 309 9.85 0.81 -5.82
CA TYR A 309 9.78 2.18 -5.31
C TYR A 309 10.56 3.18 -6.19
N GLU A 310 11.73 2.78 -6.72
CA GLU A 310 12.51 3.62 -7.64
C GLU A 310 11.76 3.91 -8.95
N GLN A 311 10.93 2.95 -9.41
CA GLN A 311 10.12 3.11 -10.61
C GLN A 311 8.85 3.93 -10.32
N ALA A 312 8.24 3.75 -9.14
CA ALA A 312 7.12 4.55 -8.67
C ALA A 312 7.52 6.04 -8.51
N ASP A 313 8.69 6.30 -7.91
CA ASP A 313 9.27 7.65 -7.80
C ASP A 313 9.55 8.27 -9.17
N ALA A 314 10.08 7.48 -10.12
CA ALA A 314 10.32 7.95 -11.48
C ALA A 314 9.02 8.34 -12.19
N PHE A 315 7.94 7.56 -12.01
CA PHE A 315 6.63 7.91 -12.57
C PHE A 315 6.03 9.13 -11.87
N ALA A 316 6.14 9.24 -10.56
CA ALA A 316 5.69 10.41 -9.81
C ALA A 316 6.39 11.69 -10.28
N ALA A 317 7.72 11.64 -10.44
CA ALA A 317 8.51 12.75 -10.98
C ALA A 317 8.12 13.12 -12.43
N TYR A 318 7.85 12.11 -13.27
CA TYR A 318 7.38 12.33 -14.65
C TYR A 318 6.02 13.00 -14.69
N ALA A 319 5.14 12.74 -13.71
CA ALA A 319 3.81 13.31 -13.62
C ALA A 319 3.79 14.79 -13.26
N VAL A 320 4.82 15.29 -12.56
CA VAL A 320 4.90 16.71 -12.17
C VAL A 320 4.90 17.62 -13.39
N GLY A 321 4.07 18.67 -13.34
CA GLY A 321 3.86 19.64 -14.41
C GLY A 321 2.83 19.21 -15.45
N LYS A 322 2.31 17.97 -15.38
CA LYS A 322 1.28 17.44 -16.30
C LYS A 322 -0.13 17.62 -15.73
N THR A 323 -1.11 17.66 -16.63
CA THR A 323 -2.53 17.56 -16.31
C THR A 323 -2.97 16.10 -16.20
N ILE A 324 -4.16 15.88 -15.65
CA ILE A 324 -4.74 14.52 -15.56
C ILE A 324 -5.01 13.93 -16.93
N GLU A 325 -5.42 14.74 -17.91
CA GLU A 325 -5.63 14.31 -19.28
C GLU A 325 -4.34 13.81 -19.92
N GLU A 326 -3.21 14.49 -19.66
CA GLU A 326 -1.89 14.03 -20.13
C GLU A 326 -1.47 12.72 -19.48
N ILE A 327 -1.71 12.55 -18.16
CA ILE A 327 -1.42 11.28 -17.47
C ILE A 327 -2.27 10.13 -18.01
N LYS A 328 -3.57 10.36 -18.21
CA LYS A 328 -4.50 9.36 -18.80
C LYS A 328 -4.18 9.04 -20.25
N GLY A 329 -3.58 9.99 -20.97
CA GLY A 329 -3.19 9.85 -22.36
C GLY A 329 -1.91 9.06 -22.57
N ILE A 330 -1.15 8.71 -21.52
CA ILE A 330 0.04 7.87 -21.64
C ILE A 330 -0.35 6.49 -22.16
N SER A 331 0.21 6.12 -23.32
CA SER A 331 -0.10 4.85 -23.96
C SER A 331 0.55 3.68 -23.21
N VAL A 332 -0.20 2.57 -23.14
CA VAL A 332 0.27 1.31 -22.53
C VAL A 332 0.19 0.16 -23.51
N ASP A 333 1.00 -0.86 -23.31
CA ASP A 333 0.92 -2.14 -24.01
C ASP A 333 -0.19 -3.05 -23.42
N GLU A 334 -0.36 -4.25 -23.98
CA GLU A 334 -1.35 -5.24 -23.51
C GLU A 334 -1.15 -5.70 -22.06
N SER A 335 0.02 -5.42 -21.48
CA SER A 335 0.38 -5.74 -20.10
C SER A 335 0.29 -4.54 -19.14
N GLY A 336 -0.15 -3.38 -19.66
CA GLY A 336 -0.28 -2.13 -18.88
C GLY A 336 1.04 -1.37 -18.69
N HIS A 337 2.13 -1.75 -19.40
CA HIS A 337 3.40 -1.02 -19.32
C HIS A 337 3.39 0.18 -20.25
N ALA A 338 4.01 1.29 -19.80
CA ALA A 338 4.17 2.47 -20.65
C ALA A 338 4.93 2.15 -21.94
N THR A 339 4.50 2.77 -23.07
CA THR A 339 5.18 2.63 -24.37
C THR A 339 5.94 3.90 -24.77
N GLU A 340 5.88 4.98 -24.00
CA GLU A 340 6.56 6.24 -24.26
C GLU A 340 8.06 6.14 -23.97
N GLU A 341 8.90 6.64 -24.90
CA GLU A 341 10.36 6.55 -24.82
C GLU A 341 10.92 7.16 -23.52
N ASP A 342 10.33 8.26 -23.04
CA ASP A 342 10.77 8.96 -21.84
C ASP A 342 10.52 8.13 -20.55
N LEU A 343 9.57 7.18 -20.58
CA LEU A 343 9.20 6.36 -19.43
C LEU A 343 9.86 4.98 -19.43
N ILE A 344 9.97 4.31 -20.58
CA ILE A 344 10.42 2.91 -20.65
C ILE A 344 11.82 2.66 -20.09
N SER A 345 12.67 3.69 -20.04
CA SER A 345 14.01 3.63 -19.46
C SER A 345 14.02 3.66 -17.91
N SER A 346 12.91 4.08 -17.30
CA SER A 346 12.81 4.30 -15.84
C SER A 346 11.63 3.59 -15.19
N VAL A 347 10.60 3.19 -15.97
CA VAL A 347 9.38 2.56 -15.49
C VAL A 347 9.02 1.38 -16.39
N THR A 348 9.11 0.17 -15.85
CA THR A 348 8.75 -1.09 -16.51
C THR A 348 7.67 -1.86 -15.76
N VAL A 349 7.11 -1.28 -14.71
CA VAL A 349 5.89 -1.79 -14.05
C VAL A 349 4.65 -1.32 -14.79
N GLY A 350 3.52 -2.04 -14.63
CA GLY A 350 2.24 -1.57 -15.15
C GLY A 350 1.84 -0.24 -14.51
N ILE A 351 1.38 0.71 -15.32
CA ILE A 351 1.05 2.08 -14.88
C ILE A 351 -0.45 2.38 -14.86
N GLU A 352 -1.31 1.47 -15.30
CA GLU A 352 -2.77 1.69 -15.36
C GLU A 352 -3.37 2.06 -14.00
N ASP A 353 -2.91 1.38 -12.93
CA ASP A 353 -3.33 1.71 -11.57
C ASP A 353 -2.81 3.10 -11.14
N PHE A 354 -1.61 3.51 -11.58
CA PHE A 354 -1.08 4.85 -11.31
C PHE A 354 -1.91 5.92 -12.01
N GLN A 355 -2.24 5.73 -13.31
CA GLN A 355 -3.11 6.63 -14.06
C GLN A 355 -4.47 6.79 -13.36
N SER A 356 -5.08 5.67 -12.97
CA SER A 356 -6.35 5.65 -12.26
C SER A 356 -6.28 6.36 -10.91
N ASN A 357 -5.18 6.19 -10.18
CA ASN A 357 -4.95 6.86 -8.90
C ASN A 357 -4.80 8.37 -9.05
N PHE A 358 -4.08 8.85 -10.07
CA PHE A 358 -3.97 10.29 -10.33
C PHE A 358 -5.33 10.90 -10.67
N GLU A 359 -6.18 10.22 -11.46
CA GLU A 359 -7.55 10.67 -11.73
C GLU A 359 -8.36 10.76 -10.43
N LYS A 360 -8.32 9.73 -9.58
CA LYS A 360 -8.99 9.73 -8.27
C LYS A 360 -8.45 10.81 -7.34
N ALA A 361 -7.13 11.03 -7.32
CA ALA A 361 -6.52 12.10 -6.54
C ALA A 361 -7.02 13.48 -6.99
N PHE A 362 -7.11 13.73 -8.29
CA PHE A 362 -7.65 14.99 -8.82
C PHE A 362 -9.11 15.19 -8.44
N VAL A 363 -9.93 14.16 -8.56
CA VAL A 363 -11.33 14.19 -8.09
C VAL A 363 -11.39 14.47 -6.59
N SER A 364 -10.53 13.85 -5.79
CA SER A 364 -10.43 14.06 -4.35
C SER A 364 -10.05 15.50 -3.99
N ALA A 365 -9.08 16.10 -4.69
CA ALA A 365 -8.63 17.48 -4.50
C ALA A 365 -9.69 18.55 -4.80
N ASN A 366 -10.73 18.19 -5.55
CA ASN A 366 -11.79 19.11 -6.01
C ASN A 366 -13.18 18.82 -5.39
N ARG A 367 -13.21 18.06 -4.31
CA ARG A 367 -14.44 17.77 -3.52
C ARG A 367 -14.83 18.88 -2.57
#